data_8b705097979cdb281cf0ec60afb315bb
#
_entry.id   8b705097979cdb281cf0ec60afb315bb
#
_cell.length_a   1.000
_cell.length_b   1.000
_cell.length_c   1.000
_cell.angle_alpha   90.00
_cell.angle_beta   90.00
_cell.angle_gamma   90.00
#
_symmetry.space_group_name_H-M   'P 1'
#
loop_
_entity.id
_entity.type
_entity.pdbx_description
1 polymer ?
#
loop_
_entity_poly.entity_id
_entity_poly.type
_entity_poly.pdbx_seq_one_letter_code
_entity_poly.pdbx_strand_id
1 'polypeptide(L)'
;MCIRDRAEKALARGASHLQAKVQEINPDQGEGCRLVTDQGEHRAEKIVLAAGVWSCQLLERFGIKLPLEAERGYHLVLRNPGVMINNSVMDAEQKYVASLMQAGVRVAGTAEFAGIDAAPNYVRAHRFAEQAKKLFPRLNITNPEEWMGSRPSFPDSLPCLGEIPGLKNIVAAFGHSHYGLGMGPGTSEVIADYVTRPADCESLLPYSIERFQ
;
A
#
# COMPACT_ATOMS: atom_id res chain seq x y z
N MET A 1 -16.86 -0.31 3.41
CA MET A 1 -16.52 -0.34 1.97
C MET A 1 -15.16 -0.99 1.81
N CYS A 2 -15.10 -2.14 1.17
CA CYS A 2 -13.90 -2.96 1.02
C CYS A 2 -13.18 -2.61 -0.31
N ILE A 3 -11.88 -2.88 -0.40
CA ILE A 3 -11.11 -2.75 -1.66
C ILE A 3 -11.77 -3.60 -2.76
N ARG A 4 -12.28 -4.78 -2.40
CA ARG A 4 -12.99 -5.69 -3.30
C ARG A 4 -14.21 -5.04 -3.94
N ASP A 5 -15.06 -4.36 -3.16
CA ASP A 5 -16.27 -3.69 -3.67
C ASP A 5 -15.94 -2.61 -4.71
N ARG A 6 -14.78 -1.94 -4.57
CA ARG A 6 -14.32 -0.93 -5.54
C ARG A 6 -13.85 -1.58 -6.83
N ALA A 7 -13.10 -2.68 -6.74
CA ALA A 7 -12.67 -3.43 -7.91
C ALA A 7 -13.87 -3.96 -8.69
N GLU A 8 -14.85 -4.57 -8.01
CA GLU A 8 -16.09 -5.06 -8.62
C GLU A 8 -16.86 -3.93 -9.34
N LYS A 9 -16.96 -2.75 -8.72
CA LYS A 9 -17.59 -1.59 -9.36
C LYS A 9 -16.83 -1.08 -10.57
N ALA A 10 -15.50 -1.10 -10.55
CA ALA A 10 -14.69 -0.72 -11.71
C ALA A 10 -14.91 -1.68 -12.87
N LEU A 11 -14.90 -2.99 -12.61
CA LEU A 11 -15.19 -4.02 -13.61
C LEU A 11 -16.59 -3.86 -14.20
N ALA A 12 -17.60 -3.62 -13.35
CA ALA A 12 -18.97 -3.38 -13.80
C ALA A 12 -19.12 -2.11 -14.68
N ARG A 13 -18.16 -1.19 -14.64
CA ARG A 13 -18.09 0.02 -15.47
C ARG A 13 -17.18 -0.12 -16.69
N GLY A 14 -16.74 -1.34 -17.00
CA GLY A 14 -15.94 -1.62 -18.20
C GLY A 14 -14.43 -1.62 -17.99
N ALA A 15 -13.95 -1.53 -16.75
CA ALA A 15 -12.53 -1.76 -16.49
C ALA A 15 -12.17 -3.24 -16.71
N SER A 16 -10.93 -3.51 -17.12
CA SER A 16 -10.37 -4.85 -17.22
C SER A 16 -9.39 -5.10 -16.08
N HIS A 17 -9.32 -6.33 -15.59
CA HIS A 17 -8.35 -6.76 -14.60
C HIS A 17 -7.43 -7.81 -15.20
N LEU A 18 -6.13 -7.54 -15.18
CA LEU A 18 -5.09 -8.48 -15.57
C LEU A 18 -4.23 -8.82 -14.35
N GLN A 19 -4.17 -10.10 -13.99
CA GLN A 19 -3.29 -10.57 -12.93
C GLN A 19 -1.93 -10.93 -13.55
N ALA A 20 -1.01 -9.98 -13.54
CA ALA A 20 0.33 -10.13 -14.10
C ALA A 20 1.36 -9.40 -13.25
N LYS A 21 2.61 -9.84 -13.30
CA LYS A 21 3.73 -9.14 -12.68
C LYS A 21 4.34 -8.16 -13.69
N VAL A 22 4.23 -6.86 -13.41
CA VAL A 22 4.91 -5.84 -14.20
C VAL A 22 6.41 -5.93 -13.96
N GLN A 23 7.17 -6.09 -15.04
CA GLN A 23 8.63 -6.16 -15.04
C GLN A 23 9.25 -4.84 -15.46
N GLU A 24 8.64 -4.16 -16.45
CA GLU A 24 9.12 -2.90 -16.98
C GLU A 24 7.97 -1.99 -17.39
N ILE A 25 8.20 -0.69 -17.24
CA ILE A 25 7.39 0.37 -17.83
C ILE A 25 8.29 1.14 -18.81
N ASN A 26 7.83 1.36 -20.03
CA ASN A 26 8.60 2.02 -21.07
C ASN A 26 7.76 3.15 -21.67
N PRO A 27 8.14 4.43 -21.52
CA PRO A 27 7.53 5.49 -22.30
C PRO A 27 7.89 5.29 -23.78
N ASP A 28 6.90 5.32 -24.66
CA ASP A 28 7.13 5.28 -26.11
C ASP A 28 7.58 6.67 -26.59
N GLN A 29 8.37 6.72 -27.68
CA GLN A 29 8.80 7.99 -28.30
C GLN A 29 7.65 8.78 -28.95
N GLY A 30 6.45 8.17 -29.00
CA GLY A 30 5.22 8.76 -29.51
C GLY A 30 4.22 9.08 -28.38
N GLU A 31 2.93 8.87 -28.67
CA GLU A 31 1.85 9.06 -27.71
C GLU A 31 1.54 7.73 -27.01
N GLY A 32 2.12 7.49 -25.83
CA GLY A 32 1.77 6.33 -25.02
C GLY A 32 2.90 5.72 -24.21
N CYS A 33 2.62 4.56 -23.64
CA CYS A 33 3.51 3.79 -22.81
C CYS A 33 3.34 2.29 -23.07
N ARG A 34 4.41 1.54 -22.88
CA ARG A 34 4.43 0.09 -22.98
C ARG A 34 4.76 -0.52 -21.62
N LEU A 35 3.93 -1.48 -21.20
CA LEU A 35 4.15 -2.32 -20.03
C LEU A 35 4.64 -3.68 -20.46
N VAL A 36 5.74 -4.14 -19.89
CA VAL A 36 6.23 -5.52 -20.05
C VAL A 36 5.86 -6.29 -18.78
N THR A 37 5.17 -7.39 -18.96
CA THR A 37 4.74 -8.26 -17.86
C THR A 37 5.20 -9.69 -18.08
N ASP A 38 5.05 -10.54 -17.08
CA ASP A 38 5.29 -11.98 -17.18
C ASP A 38 4.29 -12.72 -18.09
N GLN A 39 3.24 -12.01 -18.56
CA GLN A 39 2.21 -12.56 -19.47
C GLN A 39 2.18 -11.87 -20.84
N GLY A 40 3.17 -11.02 -21.14
CA GLY A 40 3.28 -10.32 -22.42
C GLY A 40 3.33 -8.81 -22.29
N GLU A 41 3.23 -8.14 -23.42
CA GLU A 41 3.30 -6.68 -23.52
C GLU A 41 1.90 -6.07 -23.66
N HIS A 42 1.71 -4.93 -22.99
CA HIS A 42 0.50 -4.14 -23.05
C HIS A 42 0.83 -2.69 -23.39
N ARG A 43 -0.07 -2.02 -24.11
CA ARG A 43 0.07 -0.60 -24.45
C ARG A 43 -1.06 0.22 -23.85
N ALA A 44 -0.75 1.43 -23.41
CA ALA A 44 -1.69 2.39 -22.91
C ALA A 44 -1.25 3.80 -23.29
N GLU A 45 -2.19 4.73 -23.41
CA GLU A 45 -1.88 6.15 -23.62
C GLU A 45 -1.22 6.74 -22.38
N LYS A 46 -1.69 6.35 -21.18
CA LYS A 46 -1.15 6.78 -19.89
C LYS A 46 -1.08 5.61 -18.92
N ILE A 47 -0.10 5.65 -18.03
CA ILE A 47 0.07 4.71 -16.92
C ILE A 47 -0.04 5.48 -15.61
N VAL A 48 -0.87 5.00 -14.68
CA VAL A 48 -0.84 5.44 -13.29
C VAL A 48 -0.04 4.40 -12.49
N LEU A 49 1.13 4.81 -12.00
CA LEU A 49 2.01 3.97 -11.18
C LEU A 49 1.51 3.99 -9.73
N ALA A 50 0.84 2.90 -9.33
CA ALA A 50 0.26 2.73 -8.00
C ALA A 50 0.73 1.42 -7.34
N ALA A 51 2.00 1.03 -7.59
CA ALA A 51 2.57 -0.25 -7.17
C ALA A 51 3.11 -0.27 -5.72
N GLY A 52 2.69 0.69 -4.87
CA GLY A 52 3.09 0.73 -3.47
C GLY A 52 4.61 0.79 -3.30
N VAL A 53 5.18 -0.08 -2.46
CA VAL A 53 6.63 -0.13 -2.19
C VAL A 53 7.46 -0.50 -3.42
N TRP A 54 6.89 -1.20 -4.39
CA TRP A 54 7.57 -1.62 -5.62
C TRP A 54 7.65 -0.53 -6.68
N SER A 55 6.98 0.61 -6.47
CA SER A 55 7.00 1.72 -7.42
C SER A 55 8.41 2.24 -7.68
N CYS A 56 9.26 2.33 -6.65
CA CYS A 56 10.63 2.79 -6.79
C CYS A 56 11.48 1.86 -7.65
N GLN A 57 11.33 0.54 -7.53
CA GLN A 57 12.06 -0.43 -8.34
C GLN A 57 11.78 -0.26 -9.84
N LEU A 58 10.53 0.08 -10.19
CA LEU A 58 10.15 0.34 -11.58
C LEU A 58 10.72 1.68 -12.10
N LEU A 59 11.06 2.60 -11.20
CA LEU A 59 11.61 3.93 -11.53
C LEU A 59 13.14 3.97 -11.54
N GLU A 60 13.82 3.03 -10.88
CA GLU A 60 15.29 3.00 -10.77
C GLU A 60 15.99 2.98 -12.13
N ARG A 61 15.44 2.30 -13.12
CA ARG A 61 15.98 2.23 -14.48
C ARG A 61 16.04 3.59 -15.19
N PHE A 62 15.26 4.56 -14.72
CA PHE A 62 15.25 5.94 -15.21
C PHE A 62 16.15 6.87 -14.38
N GLY A 63 16.92 6.32 -13.44
CA GLY A 63 17.78 7.08 -12.55
C GLY A 63 17.05 7.82 -11.43
N ILE A 64 15.74 7.59 -11.27
CA ILE A 64 14.91 8.22 -10.25
C ILE A 64 15.06 7.43 -8.96
N LYS A 65 15.67 8.06 -7.95
CA LYS A 65 15.88 7.49 -6.61
C LYS A 65 15.05 8.28 -5.60
N LEU A 66 14.22 7.58 -4.86
CA LEU A 66 13.34 8.17 -3.86
C LEU A 66 13.57 7.53 -2.50
N PRO A 67 13.41 8.29 -1.41
CA PRO A 67 13.57 7.79 -0.05
C PRO A 67 12.30 7.04 0.42
N LEU A 68 11.76 6.18 -0.42
CA LEU A 68 10.62 5.33 -0.08
C LEU A 68 11.10 4.09 0.65
N GLU A 69 10.63 3.91 1.87
CA GLU A 69 10.97 2.76 2.70
C GLU A 69 9.80 1.80 2.84
N ALA A 70 10.13 0.50 2.90
CA ALA A 70 9.17 -0.54 3.22
C ALA A 70 8.96 -0.60 4.74
N GLU A 71 7.96 0.11 5.24
CA GLU A 71 7.55 0.00 6.64
C GLU A 71 6.72 -1.27 6.82
N ARG A 72 7.37 -2.33 7.32
CA ARG A 72 6.78 -3.65 7.46
C ARG A 72 5.93 -3.73 8.72
N GLY A 73 4.64 -3.99 8.53
CA GLY A 73 3.69 -4.21 9.61
C GLY A 73 3.36 -5.68 9.76
N TYR A 74 3.31 -6.16 11.01
CA TYR A 74 2.98 -7.55 11.33
C TYR A 74 1.70 -7.61 12.13
N HIS A 75 0.92 -8.67 11.92
CA HIS A 75 -0.17 -9.00 12.81
C HIS A 75 -0.38 -10.50 12.93
N LEU A 76 -1.05 -10.87 14.01
CA LEU A 76 -1.56 -12.22 14.22
C LEU A 76 -3.09 -12.20 14.15
N VAL A 77 -3.69 -13.21 13.55
CA VAL A 77 -5.12 -13.47 13.60
C VAL A 77 -5.39 -14.72 14.44
N LEU A 78 -6.13 -14.53 15.52
CA LEU A 78 -6.55 -15.58 16.43
C LEU A 78 -7.96 -16.02 16.00
N ARG A 79 -8.07 -17.09 15.21
CA ARG A 79 -9.36 -17.54 14.63
C ARG A 79 -10.37 -17.99 15.66
N ASN A 80 -9.90 -18.63 16.74
CA ASN A 80 -10.73 -19.12 17.85
C ASN A 80 -10.33 -18.41 19.14
N PRO A 81 -10.62 -17.10 19.29
CA PRO A 81 -10.06 -16.27 20.35
C PRO A 81 -10.58 -16.60 21.74
N GLY A 82 -11.70 -17.33 21.89
CA GLY A 82 -12.33 -17.64 23.18
C GLY A 82 -12.90 -16.43 23.92
N VAL A 83 -12.78 -15.24 23.34
CA VAL A 83 -13.31 -13.96 23.86
C VAL A 83 -13.97 -13.17 22.74
N MET A 84 -14.93 -12.33 23.10
CA MET A 84 -15.50 -11.33 22.20
C MET A 84 -15.01 -9.93 22.60
N ILE A 85 -14.50 -9.20 21.62
CA ILE A 85 -14.04 -7.84 21.79
C ILE A 85 -14.96 -6.94 20.95
N ASN A 86 -15.81 -6.14 21.57
CA ASN A 86 -16.82 -5.35 20.86
C ASN A 86 -16.22 -4.12 20.16
N ASN A 87 -15.11 -3.59 20.69
CA ASN A 87 -14.40 -2.43 20.15
C ASN A 87 -12.92 -2.77 19.95
N SER A 88 -12.26 -2.08 19.04
CA SER A 88 -10.80 -2.12 18.99
C SER A 88 -10.21 -1.52 20.25
N VAL A 89 -9.29 -2.23 20.87
CA VAL A 89 -8.62 -1.82 22.11
C VAL A 89 -7.16 -1.60 21.81
N MET A 90 -6.68 -0.39 22.07
CA MET A 90 -5.25 -0.04 21.98
C MET A 90 -4.63 -0.06 23.36
N ASP A 91 -3.57 -0.84 23.51
CA ASP A 91 -2.67 -0.73 24.66
C ASP A 91 -1.59 0.31 24.34
N ALA A 92 -1.71 1.49 24.94
CA ALA A 92 -0.83 2.62 24.67
C ALA A 92 0.60 2.40 25.19
N GLU A 93 0.78 1.60 26.24
CA GLU A 93 2.11 1.28 26.79
C GLU A 93 2.82 0.23 25.93
N GLN A 94 2.15 -0.85 25.58
CA GLN A 94 2.71 -1.96 24.82
C GLN A 94 2.66 -1.72 23.29
N LYS A 95 1.97 -0.65 22.84
CA LYS A 95 1.91 -0.21 21.42
C LYS A 95 1.33 -1.25 20.47
N TYR A 96 0.26 -1.97 20.90
CA TYR A 96 -0.50 -2.85 20.02
C TYR A 96 -2.00 -2.52 20.04
N VAL A 97 -2.70 -3.00 19.03
CA VAL A 97 -4.17 -2.92 18.92
C VAL A 97 -4.74 -4.32 18.77
N ALA A 98 -5.73 -4.66 19.60
CA ALA A 98 -6.55 -5.85 19.45
C ALA A 98 -7.91 -5.48 18.87
N SER A 99 -8.32 -6.10 17.77
CA SER A 99 -9.58 -5.81 17.07
C SER A 99 -10.30 -7.09 16.69
N LEU A 100 -11.62 -7.15 16.87
CA LEU A 100 -12.43 -8.23 16.32
C LEU A 100 -12.61 -8.01 14.82
N MET A 101 -12.26 -9.02 14.04
CA MET A 101 -12.43 -9.10 12.58
C MET A 101 -13.33 -10.29 12.24
N GLN A 102 -13.78 -10.38 11.01
CA GLN A 102 -14.55 -11.56 10.54
C GLN A 102 -13.81 -12.89 10.74
N ALA A 103 -12.48 -12.87 10.61
CA ALA A 103 -11.65 -14.05 10.75
C ALA A 103 -11.26 -14.40 12.20
N GLY A 104 -11.57 -13.55 13.18
CA GLY A 104 -11.18 -13.71 14.59
C GLY A 104 -10.61 -12.43 15.19
N VAL A 105 -9.89 -12.52 16.29
CA VAL A 105 -9.22 -11.36 16.90
C VAL A 105 -7.88 -11.14 16.22
N ARG A 106 -7.68 -9.94 15.65
CA ARG A 106 -6.41 -9.50 15.10
C ARG A 106 -5.65 -8.69 16.14
N VAL A 107 -4.38 -9.05 16.37
CA VAL A 107 -3.44 -8.30 17.21
C VAL A 107 -2.33 -7.76 16.34
N ALA A 108 -2.17 -6.43 16.29
CA ALA A 108 -1.22 -5.74 15.42
C ALA A 108 -0.57 -4.56 16.15
N GLY A 109 0.66 -4.19 15.81
CA GLY A 109 1.30 -3.05 16.50
C GLY A 109 2.76 -2.79 16.09
N THR A 110 3.30 -3.53 15.11
CA THR A 110 4.71 -3.39 14.73
C THR A 110 4.92 -2.46 13.56
N ALA A 111 6.09 -1.81 13.58
CA ALA A 111 6.74 -1.23 12.42
C ALA A 111 8.20 -1.73 12.39
N GLU A 112 8.65 -2.19 11.23
CA GLU A 112 10.02 -2.65 10.99
C GLU A 112 10.51 -2.08 9.65
N PHE A 113 11.71 -1.51 9.65
CA PHE A 113 12.40 -1.03 8.45
C PHE A 113 13.55 -1.99 8.15
N ALA A 114 13.32 -2.92 7.23
CA ALA A 114 14.29 -3.96 6.86
C ALA A 114 14.35 -4.19 5.33
N GLY A 115 13.86 -3.21 4.56
CA GLY A 115 13.73 -3.35 3.12
C GLY A 115 12.62 -4.31 2.70
N ILE A 116 12.50 -4.54 1.40
CA ILE A 116 11.42 -5.35 0.81
C ILE A 116 11.74 -6.85 0.91
N ASP A 117 13.01 -7.22 0.75
CA ASP A 117 13.44 -8.61 0.49
C ASP A 117 13.81 -9.40 1.75
N ALA A 118 13.95 -8.74 2.92
CA ALA A 118 14.29 -9.45 4.15
C ALA A 118 13.19 -10.43 4.57
N ALA A 119 13.57 -11.59 5.10
CA ALA A 119 12.62 -12.56 5.62
C ALA A 119 11.74 -11.96 6.73
N PRO A 120 10.45 -12.34 6.83
CA PRO A 120 9.58 -11.88 7.91
C PRO A 120 10.08 -12.31 9.30
N ASN A 121 9.94 -11.41 10.29
CA ASN A 121 10.26 -11.69 11.69
C ASN A 121 9.02 -11.49 12.57
N TYR A 122 8.36 -12.58 12.91
CA TYR A 122 7.10 -12.54 13.68
C TYR A 122 7.28 -12.48 15.20
N VAL A 123 8.52 -12.49 15.73
CA VAL A 123 8.79 -12.49 17.18
C VAL A 123 8.04 -11.35 17.89
N ARG A 124 8.01 -10.15 17.32
CA ARG A 124 7.27 -9.01 17.91
C ARG A 124 5.75 -9.22 17.89
N ALA A 125 5.22 -9.81 16.80
CA ALA A 125 3.79 -10.07 16.70
C ALA A 125 3.34 -11.09 17.76
N HIS A 126 4.11 -12.14 17.98
CA HIS A 126 3.83 -13.10 19.06
C HIS A 126 3.90 -12.46 20.45
N ARG A 127 4.88 -11.56 20.68
CA ARG A 127 4.97 -10.84 21.96
C ARG A 127 3.71 -10.00 22.22
N PHE A 128 3.10 -9.39 21.21
CA PHE A 128 1.85 -8.67 21.36
C PHE A 128 0.67 -9.57 21.68
N ALA A 129 0.61 -10.79 21.14
CA ALA A 129 -0.41 -11.75 21.52
C ALA A 129 -0.31 -12.15 23.00
N GLU A 130 0.92 -12.34 23.51
CA GLU A 130 1.16 -12.58 24.93
C GLU A 130 0.74 -11.39 25.82
N GLN A 131 1.00 -10.16 25.39
CA GLN A 131 0.53 -8.96 26.10
C GLN A 131 -1.00 -8.84 26.05
N ALA A 132 -1.61 -9.09 24.87
CA ALA A 132 -3.06 -9.11 24.74
C ALA A 132 -3.73 -10.14 25.64
N LYS A 133 -3.11 -11.28 25.88
CA LYS A 133 -3.60 -12.29 26.82
C LYS A 133 -3.58 -11.79 28.28
N LYS A 134 -2.64 -10.91 28.66
CA LYS A 134 -2.66 -10.29 29.99
C LYS A 134 -3.87 -9.37 30.15
N LEU A 135 -4.22 -8.60 29.10
CA LEU A 135 -5.40 -7.73 29.11
C LEU A 135 -6.71 -8.52 29.00
N PHE A 136 -6.69 -9.62 28.24
CA PHE A 136 -7.83 -10.52 28.04
C PHE A 136 -7.46 -11.95 28.50
N PRO A 137 -7.55 -12.30 29.79
CA PRO A 137 -7.01 -13.56 30.34
C PRO A 137 -7.57 -14.85 29.67
N ARG A 138 -8.79 -14.79 29.15
CA ARG A 138 -9.42 -15.92 28.41
C ARG A 138 -9.07 -15.96 26.92
N LEU A 139 -8.24 -15.00 26.43
CA LEU A 139 -7.83 -14.97 25.03
C LEU A 139 -7.01 -16.23 24.69
N ASN A 140 -7.49 -16.98 23.72
CA ASN A 140 -6.74 -18.10 23.18
C ASN A 140 -5.77 -17.61 22.09
N ILE A 141 -4.48 -17.77 22.33
CA ILE A 141 -3.39 -17.36 21.43
C ILE A 141 -2.71 -18.55 20.73
N THR A 142 -3.31 -19.75 20.78
CA THR A 142 -2.73 -20.93 20.15
C THR A 142 -2.95 -20.92 18.64
N ASN A 143 -1.95 -21.37 17.89
CA ASN A 143 -1.97 -21.48 16.43
C ASN A 143 -2.45 -20.19 15.73
N PRO A 144 -1.82 -19.04 15.98
CA PRO A 144 -2.18 -17.80 15.32
C PRO A 144 -1.80 -17.87 13.84
N GLU A 145 -2.58 -17.21 13.02
CA GLU A 145 -2.26 -16.99 11.62
C GLU A 145 -1.37 -15.73 11.51
N GLU A 146 -0.19 -15.91 10.95
CA GLU A 146 0.81 -14.86 10.80
C GLU A 146 0.63 -14.11 9.48
N TRP A 147 0.77 -12.79 9.51
CA TRP A 147 0.73 -11.97 8.32
C TRP A 147 1.71 -10.79 8.42
N MET A 148 2.33 -10.47 7.32
CA MET A 148 3.19 -9.29 7.16
C MET A 148 2.83 -8.56 5.87
N GLY A 149 2.86 -7.22 5.92
CA GLY A 149 2.72 -6.37 4.75
C GLY A 149 3.60 -5.14 4.84
N SER A 150 4.06 -4.67 3.69
CA SER A 150 4.95 -3.51 3.58
C SER A 150 4.16 -2.26 3.19
N ARG A 151 4.21 -1.23 4.03
CA ARG A 151 3.64 0.08 3.76
C ARG A 151 4.66 0.92 3.00
N PRO A 152 4.25 1.62 1.95
CA PRO A 152 5.13 2.50 1.20
C PRO A 152 5.27 3.84 1.93
N SER A 153 6.29 4.00 2.77
CA SER A 153 6.43 5.17 3.65
C SER A 153 7.54 6.09 3.18
N PHE A 154 7.20 7.35 2.97
CA PHE A 154 8.15 8.44 2.76
C PHE A 154 8.49 9.12 4.10
N PRO A 155 9.66 9.79 4.22
CA PRO A 155 10.06 10.47 5.46
C PRO A 155 9.09 11.55 5.92
N ASP A 156 8.44 12.24 4.97
CA ASP A 156 7.44 13.28 5.21
C ASP A 156 6.01 12.74 5.36
N SER A 157 5.81 11.44 5.18
CA SER A 157 4.51 10.75 5.21
C SER A 157 3.52 11.21 4.13
N LEU A 158 3.93 12.03 3.17
CA LEU A 158 3.10 12.47 2.03
C LEU A 158 3.28 11.51 0.84
N PRO A 159 2.21 11.18 0.09
CA PRO A 159 2.33 10.38 -1.13
C PRO A 159 3.01 11.17 -2.25
N CYS A 160 3.51 10.45 -3.26
CA CYS A 160 3.86 11.03 -4.54
C CYS A 160 2.67 10.94 -5.49
N LEU A 161 2.21 12.10 -5.97
CA LEU A 161 1.08 12.23 -6.89
C LEU A 161 1.45 13.15 -8.05
N GLY A 162 0.99 12.80 -9.25
CA GLY A 162 1.15 13.64 -10.43
C GLY A 162 2.31 13.24 -11.34
N GLU A 163 2.88 14.21 -12.04
CA GLU A 163 3.91 13.99 -13.05
C GLU A 163 5.19 13.38 -12.48
N ILE A 164 5.81 12.53 -13.28
CA ILE A 164 7.17 12.03 -13.02
C ILE A 164 8.11 12.69 -14.04
N PRO A 165 9.04 13.56 -13.61
CA PRO A 165 9.92 14.28 -14.51
C PRO A 165 10.67 13.37 -15.49
N GLY A 166 10.65 13.72 -16.76
CA GLY A 166 11.27 12.93 -17.83
C GLY A 166 10.49 11.69 -18.27
N LEU A 167 9.37 11.35 -17.61
CA LEU A 167 8.52 10.20 -17.95
C LEU A 167 7.13 10.64 -18.38
N LYS A 168 7.04 11.23 -19.57
CA LYS A 168 5.76 11.65 -20.16
C LYS A 168 4.78 10.47 -20.17
N ASN A 169 3.53 10.73 -19.81
CA ASN A 169 2.44 9.77 -19.75
C ASN A 169 2.54 8.70 -18.62
N ILE A 170 3.47 8.84 -17.68
CA ILE A 170 3.53 8.03 -16.47
C ILE A 170 3.27 8.93 -15.27
N VAL A 171 2.20 8.62 -14.52
CA VAL A 171 1.69 9.43 -13.41
C VAL A 171 1.92 8.70 -12.09
N ALA A 172 2.51 9.35 -11.11
CA ALA A 172 2.71 8.80 -9.77
C ALA A 172 1.39 8.82 -8.97
N ALA A 173 1.11 7.72 -8.25
CA ALA A 173 0.03 7.63 -7.27
C ALA A 173 0.39 6.59 -6.19
N PHE A 174 1.48 6.80 -5.45
CA PHE A 174 1.99 5.85 -4.46
C PHE A 174 2.59 6.53 -3.24
N GLY A 175 2.93 5.75 -2.22
CA GLY A 175 3.63 6.26 -1.03
C GLY A 175 2.71 6.78 0.08
N HIS A 176 1.50 6.26 0.22
CA HIS A 176 0.48 6.73 1.18
C HIS A 176 0.72 6.27 2.63
N SER A 177 1.84 5.64 2.94
CA SER A 177 2.19 5.15 4.29
C SER A 177 1.04 4.34 4.93
N HIS A 178 0.59 4.72 6.12
CA HIS A 178 -0.53 4.11 6.84
C HIS A 178 -1.92 4.47 6.30
N TYR A 179 -2.03 5.52 5.49
CA TYR A 179 -3.30 6.19 5.21
C TYR A 179 -3.91 5.84 3.86
N GLY A 180 -3.24 4.98 3.05
CA GLY A 180 -3.62 4.69 1.68
C GLY A 180 -5.08 4.25 1.48
N LEU A 181 -5.64 3.46 2.39
CA LEU A 181 -7.03 3.03 2.29
C LEU A 181 -8.00 4.21 2.52
N GLY A 182 -7.72 5.07 3.49
CA GLY A 182 -8.54 6.25 3.80
C GLY A 182 -8.40 7.35 2.74
N MET A 183 -7.17 7.61 2.28
CA MET A 183 -6.88 8.64 1.26
C MET A 183 -7.22 8.20 -0.17
N GLY A 184 -7.34 6.90 -0.41
CA GLY A 184 -7.55 6.34 -1.74
C GLY A 184 -8.70 6.97 -2.55
N PRO A 185 -9.88 7.26 -1.98
CA PRO A 185 -10.96 7.94 -2.71
C PRO A 185 -10.54 9.33 -3.22
N GLY A 186 -10.02 10.18 -2.33
CA GLY A 186 -9.56 11.53 -2.72
C GLY A 186 -8.40 11.48 -3.70
N THR A 187 -7.41 10.60 -3.48
CA THR A 187 -6.33 10.39 -4.44
C THR A 187 -6.85 9.97 -5.81
N SER A 188 -7.83 9.05 -5.86
CA SER A 188 -8.38 8.57 -7.13
C SER A 188 -9.08 9.69 -7.90
N GLU A 189 -9.81 10.57 -7.20
CA GLU A 189 -10.49 11.72 -7.79
C GLU A 189 -9.48 12.71 -8.38
N VAL A 190 -8.49 13.10 -7.58
CA VAL A 190 -7.42 14.02 -8.01
C VAL A 190 -6.61 13.46 -9.18
N ILE A 191 -6.23 12.18 -9.15
CA ILE A 191 -5.48 11.56 -10.25
C ILE A 191 -6.33 11.40 -11.50
N ALA A 192 -7.63 11.08 -11.38
CA ALA A 192 -8.53 11.02 -12.51
C ALA A 192 -8.65 12.39 -13.21
N ASP A 193 -8.80 13.46 -12.44
CA ASP A 193 -8.81 14.83 -12.96
C ASP A 193 -7.48 15.17 -13.63
N TYR A 194 -6.35 14.85 -13.02
CA TYR A 194 -5.03 15.07 -13.62
C TYR A 194 -4.85 14.33 -14.95
N VAL A 195 -5.28 13.08 -15.04
CA VAL A 195 -5.14 12.26 -16.26
C VAL A 195 -6.02 12.80 -17.38
N THR A 196 -7.22 13.31 -17.06
CA THR A 196 -8.22 13.77 -18.04
C THR A 196 -8.13 15.27 -18.35
N ARG A 197 -7.67 16.09 -17.40
CA ARG A 197 -7.61 17.56 -17.47
C ARG A 197 -6.33 18.10 -16.85
N PRO A 198 -5.16 17.84 -17.44
CA PRO A 198 -3.86 18.16 -16.83
C PRO A 198 -3.60 19.64 -16.55
N ALA A 199 -4.35 20.56 -17.16
CA ALA A 199 -4.16 22.00 -17.01
C ALA A 199 -4.51 22.57 -15.60
N ASP A 200 -5.24 21.83 -14.76
CA ASP A 200 -5.77 22.32 -13.48
C ASP A 200 -4.95 21.83 -12.25
N CYS A 201 -3.67 21.47 -12.42
CA CYS A 201 -2.95 20.64 -11.45
C CYS A 201 -1.98 21.36 -10.50
N GLU A 202 -2.09 22.67 -10.29
CA GLU A 202 -1.29 23.39 -9.28
C GLU A 202 -1.40 22.79 -7.87
N SER A 203 -2.53 22.19 -7.55
CA SER A 203 -2.78 21.56 -6.24
C SER A 203 -1.90 20.35 -5.94
N LEU A 204 -1.20 19.76 -6.92
CA LEU A 204 -0.34 18.59 -6.73
C LEU A 204 1.12 18.91 -6.42
N LEU A 205 1.55 20.17 -6.51
CA LEU A 205 2.93 20.58 -6.22
C LEU A 205 3.46 20.08 -4.88
N PRO A 206 2.71 20.11 -3.76
CA PRO A 206 3.20 19.57 -2.49
C PRO A 206 3.45 18.06 -2.50
N TYR A 207 2.85 17.35 -3.44
CA TYR A 207 2.96 15.91 -3.61
C TYR A 207 3.89 15.51 -4.76
N SER A 208 4.54 16.48 -5.40
CA SER A 208 5.48 16.20 -6.48
C SER A 208 6.63 15.32 -6.01
N ILE A 209 7.06 14.42 -6.89
CA ILE A 209 8.24 13.60 -6.70
C ILE A 209 9.53 14.44 -6.59
N GLU A 210 9.54 15.65 -7.18
CA GLU A 210 10.68 16.55 -7.20
C GLU A 210 11.07 17.10 -5.82
N ARG A 211 10.17 17.02 -4.82
CA ARG A 211 10.48 17.43 -3.44
C ARG A 211 11.58 16.59 -2.78
N PHE A 212 11.99 15.50 -3.42
CA PHE A 212 13.08 14.63 -2.99
C PHE A 212 14.32 14.68 -3.89
N GLN A 213 14.35 15.61 -4.86
CA GLN A 213 15.46 15.78 -5.80
C GLN A 213 16.36 16.95 -5.44
#